data_4dad12a346a15e89137cd69da6cd84b8
#
_entry.id   4dad12a346a15e89137cd69da6cd84b8
#
_cell.length_a   1.000
_cell.length_b   1.000
_cell.length_c   1.000
_cell.angle_alpha   90.00
_cell.angle_beta   90.00
_cell.angle_gamma   90.00
#
_symmetry.space_group_name_H-M   'P 1'
#
loop_
_entity.id
_entity.type
_entity.pdbx_description
1 polymer ?
#
loop_
_entity_poly.entity_id
_entity_poly.type
_entity_poly.pdbx_seq_one_letter_code
_entity_poly.pdbx_strand_id
1 'polypeptide(L)'
;MQNNINKSVSATDKDILLKMVDIEKTFPGVKALDHAQLTVKKGTVHALMGENGAGKSTLMKCLFGVYSKDNGHIYVDGKEVNYKNSKEALENGVAMVHQELNQALKRNVMDNMWLGRFPKVSKYLPFTSEKKMYDETMKVFKDLEINVDPKAVMSTMSVSQRQMVEIAKAVSYNSKIIVFDEPTSSLTEEEVEHLFRIINMLRAVSYTHLRAHET
;
A
#
# COMPACT_ATOMS: atom_id res chain seq x y z
N MET A 1 -43.13 -0.93 0.11
CA MET A 1 -42.65 -2.30 0.47
C MET A 1 -41.13 -2.24 0.42
N GLN A 2 -40.51 -2.07 1.58
CA GLN A 2 -39.04 -2.03 1.71
C GLN A 2 -38.55 -3.48 1.81
N ASN A 3 -37.87 -3.96 0.77
CA ASN A 3 -37.18 -5.26 0.83
C ASN A 3 -35.87 -5.11 1.57
N ASN A 4 -35.87 -5.48 2.83
CA ASN A 4 -34.65 -5.75 3.63
C ASN A 4 -33.91 -6.95 3.02
N ILE A 5 -32.86 -6.69 2.23
CA ILE A 5 -31.91 -7.73 1.86
C ILE A 5 -30.80 -7.73 2.92
N ASN A 6 -31.13 -8.29 4.10
CA ASN A 6 -30.12 -8.81 5.01
C ASN A 6 -29.60 -10.13 4.41
N LYS A 7 -28.62 -10.06 3.49
CA LYS A 7 -27.84 -11.23 3.11
C LYS A 7 -26.96 -11.60 4.29
N SER A 8 -27.29 -12.73 4.93
CA SER A 8 -26.44 -13.40 5.91
C SER A 8 -25.04 -13.59 5.33
N VAL A 9 -24.03 -12.93 5.97
CA VAL A 9 -22.61 -13.12 5.65
C VAL A 9 -22.29 -14.59 5.91
N SER A 10 -21.97 -15.36 4.87
CA SER A 10 -21.57 -16.76 5.00
C SER A 10 -20.27 -16.88 5.80
N ALA A 11 -20.03 -18.00 6.47
CA ALA A 11 -18.82 -18.24 7.26
C ALA A 11 -17.53 -18.05 6.41
N THR A 12 -17.61 -18.24 5.09
CA THR A 12 -16.56 -18.02 4.10
C THR A 12 -16.24 -16.54 3.85
N ASP A 13 -17.15 -15.60 4.14
CA ASP A 13 -16.91 -14.16 3.93
C ASP A 13 -16.06 -13.52 5.04
N LYS A 14 -15.95 -14.17 6.22
CA LYS A 14 -15.13 -13.64 7.34
C LYS A 14 -13.63 -13.64 7.07
N ASP A 15 -13.16 -14.48 6.15
CA ASP A 15 -11.75 -14.59 5.79
C ASP A 15 -11.36 -13.62 4.66
N ILE A 16 -12.33 -12.96 4.02
CA ILE A 16 -12.09 -12.03 2.94
C ILE A 16 -11.70 -10.66 3.53
N LEU A 17 -10.53 -10.16 3.15
CA LEU A 17 -10.07 -8.82 3.53
C LEU A 17 -10.45 -7.77 2.50
N LEU A 18 -10.28 -8.08 1.21
CA LEU A 18 -10.62 -7.19 0.10
C LEU A 18 -11.54 -7.91 -0.88
N LYS A 19 -12.61 -7.24 -1.27
CA LYS A 19 -13.48 -7.68 -2.36
C LYS A 19 -13.84 -6.50 -3.24
N MET A 20 -13.50 -6.57 -4.50
CA MET A 20 -13.86 -5.62 -5.54
C MET A 20 -14.79 -6.32 -6.51
N VAL A 21 -15.95 -5.72 -6.81
CA VAL A 21 -17.02 -6.34 -7.59
C VAL A 21 -17.48 -5.36 -8.67
N ASP A 22 -17.47 -5.83 -9.91
CA ASP A 22 -17.98 -5.10 -11.09
C ASP A 22 -17.36 -3.70 -11.23
N ILE A 23 -16.06 -3.58 -10.98
CA ILE A 23 -15.36 -2.30 -11.08
C ILE A 23 -15.22 -1.89 -12.54
N GLU A 24 -15.75 -0.73 -12.84
CA GLU A 24 -15.60 -0.10 -14.14
C GLU A 24 -14.84 1.21 -14.07
N LYS A 25 -14.00 1.46 -15.05
CA LYS A 25 -13.28 2.72 -15.22
C LYS A 25 -13.03 3.02 -16.68
N THR A 26 -13.51 4.17 -17.12
CA THR A 26 -13.32 4.67 -18.49
C THR A 26 -12.48 5.96 -18.44
N PHE A 27 -11.52 6.05 -19.34
CA PHE A 27 -10.80 7.28 -19.67
C PHE A 27 -11.15 7.71 -21.09
N PRO A 28 -10.87 8.96 -21.48
CA PRO A 28 -11.11 9.40 -22.85
C PRO A 28 -10.48 8.43 -23.88
N GLY A 29 -11.33 7.77 -24.66
CA GLY A 29 -10.91 6.85 -25.72
C GLY A 29 -10.64 5.41 -25.29
N VAL A 30 -10.67 5.06 -23.97
CA VAL A 30 -10.40 3.68 -23.54
C VAL A 30 -11.21 3.30 -22.29
N LYS A 31 -11.86 2.12 -22.31
CA LYS A 31 -12.43 1.47 -21.11
C LYS A 31 -11.31 0.65 -20.45
N ALA A 32 -10.70 1.20 -19.41
CA ALA A 32 -9.55 0.61 -18.74
C ALA A 32 -9.92 -0.53 -17.78
N LEU A 33 -11.13 -0.51 -17.21
CA LEU A 33 -11.70 -1.59 -16.41
C LEU A 33 -13.12 -1.86 -16.88
N ASP A 34 -13.41 -3.13 -17.13
CA ASP A 34 -14.71 -3.61 -17.58
C ASP A 34 -15.15 -4.78 -16.69
N HIS A 35 -16.08 -4.53 -15.77
CA HIS A 35 -16.56 -5.49 -14.75
C HIS A 35 -15.44 -6.22 -14.01
N ALA A 36 -14.34 -5.51 -13.70
CA ALA A 36 -13.20 -6.11 -13.04
C ALA A 36 -13.54 -6.57 -11.63
N GLN A 37 -13.02 -7.76 -11.25
CA GLN A 37 -13.27 -8.39 -9.97
C GLN A 37 -11.96 -8.80 -9.31
N LEU A 38 -11.90 -8.66 -7.98
CA LEU A 38 -10.77 -9.11 -7.19
C LEU A 38 -11.25 -9.52 -5.80
N THR A 39 -10.80 -10.68 -5.32
CA THR A 39 -11.07 -11.13 -3.95
C THR A 39 -9.76 -11.57 -3.31
N VAL A 40 -9.44 -11.02 -2.14
CA VAL A 40 -8.21 -11.30 -1.41
C VAL A 40 -8.53 -11.69 0.03
N LYS A 41 -7.93 -12.79 0.50
CA LYS A 41 -8.10 -13.30 1.86
C LYS A 41 -7.10 -12.66 2.83
N LYS A 42 -7.45 -12.62 4.10
CA LYS A 42 -6.57 -12.17 5.20
C LYS A 42 -5.31 -13.03 5.27
N GLY A 43 -4.17 -12.39 5.54
CA GLY A 43 -2.89 -13.08 5.73
C GLY A 43 -2.36 -13.78 4.47
N THR A 44 -2.76 -13.36 3.27
CA THR A 44 -2.29 -13.94 2.01
C THR A 44 -1.49 -12.94 1.19
N VAL A 45 -0.62 -13.47 0.34
CA VAL A 45 0.00 -12.73 -0.77
C VAL A 45 -0.77 -13.07 -2.03
N HIS A 46 -1.25 -12.06 -2.73
CA HIS A 46 -2.01 -12.23 -3.97
C HIS A 46 -1.26 -11.55 -5.13
N ALA A 47 -0.84 -12.35 -6.13
CA ALA A 47 -0.23 -11.83 -7.33
C ALA A 47 -1.30 -11.47 -8.38
N LEU A 48 -1.30 -10.21 -8.82
CA LEU A 48 -2.15 -9.74 -9.90
C LEU A 48 -1.35 -9.79 -11.21
N MET A 49 -1.63 -10.78 -12.03
CA MET A 49 -0.90 -11.05 -13.27
C MET A 49 -1.72 -10.61 -14.49
N GLY A 50 -1.04 -10.21 -15.56
CA GLY A 50 -1.66 -9.83 -16.83
C GLY A 50 -0.72 -8.97 -17.67
N GLU A 51 -1.03 -8.83 -18.94
CA GLU A 51 -0.26 -8.02 -19.89
C GLU A 51 -0.22 -6.53 -19.51
N ASN A 52 0.72 -5.79 -20.11
CA ASN A 52 0.77 -4.35 -19.99
C ASN A 52 -0.50 -3.74 -20.57
N GLY A 53 -1.09 -2.79 -19.86
CA GLY A 53 -2.39 -2.22 -20.24
C GLY A 53 -3.63 -3.03 -19.82
N ALA A 54 -3.48 -4.21 -19.19
CA ALA A 54 -4.62 -5.01 -18.71
C ALA A 54 -5.40 -4.38 -17.53
N GLY A 55 -5.12 -3.14 -17.14
CA GLY A 55 -5.86 -2.43 -16.10
C GLY A 55 -5.41 -2.70 -14.66
N LYS A 56 -4.35 -3.50 -14.43
CA LYS A 56 -3.86 -3.86 -13.08
C LYS A 56 -3.62 -2.63 -12.19
N SER A 57 -2.77 -1.72 -12.64
CA SER A 57 -2.46 -0.48 -11.90
C SER A 57 -3.67 0.44 -11.78
N THR A 58 -4.57 0.45 -12.77
CA THR A 58 -5.83 1.21 -12.71
C THR A 58 -6.73 0.68 -11.60
N LEU A 59 -6.87 -0.65 -11.49
CA LEU A 59 -7.67 -1.30 -10.44
C LEU A 59 -7.10 -0.97 -9.04
N MET A 60 -5.78 -1.02 -8.86
CA MET A 60 -5.12 -0.66 -7.62
C MET A 60 -5.25 0.83 -7.30
N LYS A 61 -5.15 1.71 -8.30
CA LYS A 61 -5.36 3.15 -8.14
C LYS A 61 -6.82 3.49 -7.77
N CYS A 62 -7.80 2.71 -8.23
CA CYS A 62 -9.18 2.82 -7.77
C CYS A 62 -9.33 2.39 -6.31
N LEU A 63 -8.68 1.30 -5.89
CA LEU A 63 -8.65 0.87 -4.48
C LEU A 63 -8.02 1.95 -3.58
N PHE A 64 -6.94 2.57 -4.03
CA PHE A 64 -6.18 3.55 -3.26
C PHE A 64 -6.78 4.98 -3.34
N GLY A 65 -7.89 5.18 -4.05
CA GLY A 65 -8.56 6.49 -4.16
C GLY A 65 -7.83 7.51 -5.02
N VAL A 66 -6.86 7.09 -5.85
CA VAL A 66 -6.19 7.95 -6.85
C VAL A 66 -7.13 8.20 -8.02
N TYR A 67 -7.87 7.16 -8.44
CA TYR A 67 -8.93 7.26 -9.43
C TYR A 67 -10.28 6.93 -8.79
N SER A 68 -11.31 7.73 -9.11
CA SER A 68 -12.68 7.35 -8.80
C SER A 68 -13.14 6.27 -9.79
N LYS A 69 -13.66 5.16 -9.28
CA LYS A 69 -14.36 4.18 -10.12
C LYS A 69 -15.63 4.79 -10.70
N ASP A 70 -16.02 4.36 -11.89
CA ASP A 70 -17.26 4.82 -12.52
C ASP A 70 -18.45 3.98 -12.06
N ASN A 71 -18.23 2.66 -11.82
CA ASN A 71 -19.23 1.73 -11.29
C ASN A 71 -18.58 0.64 -10.42
N GLY A 72 -19.42 -0.18 -9.77
CA GLY A 72 -19.01 -1.31 -8.94
C GLY A 72 -18.81 -0.97 -7.46
N HIS A 73 -18.40 -1.96 -6.68
CA HIS A 73 -18.32 -1.89 -5.22
C HIS A 73 -16.98 -2.38 -4.71
N ILE A 74 -16.42 -1.71 -3.71
CA ILE A 74 -15.18 -2.11 -3.03
C ILE A 74 -15.51 -2.35 -1.56
N TYR A 75 -15.13 -3.51 -1.03
CA TYR A 75 -15.30 -3.87 0.37
C TYR A 75 -13.94 -4.17 0.98
N VAL A 76 -13.66 -3.56 2.13
CA VAL A 76 -12.49 -3.83 2.96
C VAL A 76 -12.95 -4.31 4.33
N ASP A 77 -12.52 -5.50 4.73
CA ASP A 77 -12.92 -6.14 6.00
C ASP A 77 -14.46 -6.20 6.17
N GLY A 78 -15.17 -6.51 5.07
CA GLY A 78 -16.61 -6.61 4.98
C GLY A 78 -17.38 -5.28 4.96
N LYS A 79 -16.69 -4.13 5.00
CA LYS A 79 -17.30 -2.80 4.93
C LYS A 79 -17.13 -2.22 3.54
N GLU A 80 -18.21 -1.71 2.97
CA GLU A 80 -18.12 -0.98 1.70
C GLU A 80 -17.36 0.33 1.89
N VAL A 81 -16.41 0.59 0.98
CA VAL A 81 -15.56 1.77 1.00
C VAL A 81 -15.53 2.46 -0.36
N ASN A 82 -15.32 3.77 -0.35
CA ASN A 82 -15.12 4.57 -1.55
C ASN A 82 -14.20 5.75 -1.21
N TYR A 83 -12.90 5.48 -1.22
CA TYR A 83 -11.90 6.48 -0.82
C TYR A 83 -11.82 7.61 -1.84
N LYS A 84 -11.89 8.85 -1.36
CA LYS A 84 -11.83 10.06 -2.19
C LYS A 84 -10.41 10.47 -2.56
N ASN A 85 -9.42 9.97 -1.82
CA ASN A 85 -8.00 10.24 -2.02
C ASN A 85 -7.14 9.19 -1.29
N SER A 86 -5.85 9.18 -1.61
CA SER A 86 -4.89 8.25 -1.04
C SER A 86 -4.69 8.40 0.48
N LYS A 87 -4.89 9.61 1.02
CA LYS A 87 -4.82 9.83 2.47
C LYS A 87 -5.92 9.07 3.21
N GLU A 88 -7.14 9.12 2.71
CA GLU A 88 -8.27 8.38 3.28
C GLU A 88 -8.05 6.87 3.20
N ALA A 89 -7.50 6.35 2.09
CA ALA A 89 -7.12 4.94 1.96
C ALA A 89 -6.08 4.54 3.01
N LEU A 90 -5.01 5.33 3.19
CA LEU A 90 -3.98 5.10 4.20
C LEU A 90 -4.54 5.10 5.63
N GLU A 91 -5.39 6.05 5.97
CA GLU A 91 -6.05 6.14 7.29
C GLU A 91 -6.97 4.95 7.56
N ASN A 92 -7.48 4.29 6.51
CA ASN A 92 -8.30 3.08 6.59
C ASN A 92 -7.52 1.77 6.41
N GLY A 93 -6.18 1.85 6.41
CA GLY A 93 -5.31 0.68 6.44
C GLY A 93 -5.02 0.08 5.07
N VAL A 94 -5.10 0.87 4.00
CA VAL A 94 -4.64 0.49 2.65
C VAL A 94 -3.44 1.33 2.29
N ALA A 95 -2.26 0.73 2.14
CA ALA A 95 -1.04 1.38 1.69
C ALA A 95 -0.64 0.91 0.28
N MET A 96 0.08 1.75 -0.44
CA MET A 96 0.59 1.43 -1.77
C MET A 96 2.05 1.87 -1.90
N VAL A 97 2.89 0.94 -2.35
CA VAL A 97 4.26 1.20 -2.81
C VAL A 97 4.20 1.39 -4.31
N HIS A 98 4.42 2.62 -4.75
CA HIS A 98 4.36 2.99 -6.17
C HIS A 98 5.62 2.57 -6.92
N GLN A 99 5.50 2.32 -8.22
CA GLN A 99 6.61 2.11 -9.13
C GLN A 99 7.52 3.35 -9.20
N GLU A 100 6.93 4.54 -9.27
CA GLU A 100 7.65 5.80 -9.27
C GLU A 100 7.95 6.29 -7.85
N LEU A 101 9.22 6.58 -7.58
CA LEU A 101 9.68 7.06 -6.28
C LEU A 101 9.46 8.58 -6.16
N ASN A 102 8.30 8.96 -5.61
CA ASN A 102 7.92 10.36 -5.37
C ASN A 102 8.45 10.88 -4.03
N GLN A 103 9.78 10.84 -3.86
CA GLN A 103 10.45 11.19 -2.61
C GLN A 103 11.00 12.61 -2.62
N ALA A 104 11.03 13.26 -1.46
CA ALA A 104 11.67 14.54 -1.27
C ALA A 104 13.20 14.37 -1.20
N LEU A 105 13.86 14.32 -2.37
CA LEU A 105 15.28 13.96 -2.50
C LEU A 105 16.25 14.84 -1.68
N LYS A 106 15.89 16.11 -1.43
CA LYS A 106 16.70 17.05 -0.63
C LYS A 106 16.47 16.92 0.88
N ARG A 107 15.57 16.03 1.32
CA ARG A 107 15.28 15.74 2.72
C ARG A 107 15.93 14.43 3.13
N ASN A 108 16.07 14.24 4.44
CA ASN A 108 16.59 12.99 4.98
C ASN A 108 15.54 11.87 4.92
N VAL A 109 15.96 10.66 5.23
CA VAL A 109 15.15 9.43 5.21
C VAL A 109 13.98 9.54 6.19
N MET A 110 14.23 9.91 7.44
CA MET A 110 13.16 9.98 8.44
C MET A 110 12.12 11.06 8.11
N ASP A 111 12.50 12.19 7.50
CA ASP A 111 11.54 13.18 7.01
C ASP A 111 10.63 12.58 5.93
N ASN A 112 11.17 11.78 5.01
CA ASN A 112 10.38 11.08 3.98
C ASN A 112 9.47 10.00 4.58
N MET A 113 9.93 9.26 5.58
CA MET A 113 9.15 8.24 6.29
C MET A 113 7.90 8.84 6.97
N TRP A 114 8.07 10.01 7.59
CA TRP A 114 7.03 10.63 8.42
C TRP A 114 6.33 11.81 7.75
N LEU A 115 6.54 12.04 6.47
CA LEU A 115 5.92 13.12 5.71
C LEU A 115 4.38 13.09 5.86
N GLY A 116 3.82 14.22 6.30
CA GLY A 116 2.37 14.35 6.55
C GLY A 116 1.87 13.79 7.88
N ARG A 117 2.71 13.11 8.68
CA ARG A 117 2.36 12.52 9.99
C ARG A 117 3.51 12.62 11.02
N PHE A 118 4.22 13.73 11.03
CA PHE A 118 5.36 13.95 11.91
C PHE A 118 5.01 13.69 13.38
N PRO A 119 5.74 12.81 14.10
CA PRO A 119 5.55 12.60 15.53
C PRO A 119 5.71 13.88 16.32
N LYS A 120 4.74 14.19 17.17
CA LYS A 120 4.76 15.41 17.99
C LYS A 120 5.46 15.15 19.33
N VAL A 121 6.09 16.19 19.87
CA VAL A 121 6.67 16.17 21.24
C VAL A 121 5.60 15.83 22.26
N SER A 122 4.42 16.46 22.13
CA SER A 122 3.25 16.23 22.98
C SER A 122 1.96 16.38 22.15
N LYS A 123 0.86 15.78 22.62
CA LYS A 123 -0.46 15.90 22.00
C LYS A 123 -0.93 17.37 21.90
N TYR A 124 -0.47 18.22 22.83
CA TYR A 124 -0.90 19.61 22.96
C TYR A 124 0.06 20.63 22.31
N LEU A 125 1.25 20.19 21.89
CA LEU A 125 2.25 21.09 21.31
C LEU A 125 2.42 20.82 19.81
N PRO A 126 2.47 21.86 18.95
CA PRO A 126 2.59 21.69 17.51
C PRO A 126 4.00 21.28 17.06
N PHE A 127 4.96 21.15 17.98
CA PHE A 127 6.34 20.85 17.65
C PHE A 127 6.54 19.39 17.33
N THR A 128 7.28 19.12 16.26
CA THR A 128 7.73 17.77 15.87
C THR A 128 8.87 17.29 16.75
N SER A 129 8.95 16.00 17.03
CA SER A 129 10.02 15.38 17.79
C SER A 129 10.98 14.63 16.86
N GLU A 130 12.12 15.23 16.56
CA GLU A 130 13.16 14.58 15.74
C GLU A 130 13.63 13.27 16.40
N LYS A 131 13.79 13.25 17.72
CA LYS A 131 14.16 12.05 18.45
C LYS A 131 13.15 10.91 18.25
N LYS A 132 11.84 11.18 18.40
CA LYS A 132 10.81 10.18 18.15
C LYS A 132 10.82 9.70 16.71
N MET A 133 10.98 10.61 15.74
CA MET A 133 11.09 10.25 14.31
C MET A 133 12.27 9.29 14.09
N TYR A 134 13.42 9.60 14.66
CA TYR A 134 14.61 8.76 14.56
C TYR A 134 14.37 7.38 15.19
N ASP A 135 13.91 7.35 16.44
CA ASP A 135 13.70 6.12 17.20
C ASP A 135 12.65 5.20 16.52
N GLU A 136 11.53 5.77 16.06
CA GLU A 136 10.49 5.03 15.36
C GLU A 136 10.96 4.55 13.97
N THR A 137 11.76 5.35 13.24
CA THR A 137 12.36 4.94 11.97
C THR A 137 13.33 3.77 12.18
N MET A 138 14.22 3.89 13.18
CA MET A 138 15.17 2.82 13.52
C MET A 138 14.47 1.52 13.92
N LYS A 139 13.34 1.62 14.64
CA LYS A 139 12.54 0.44 14.98
C LYS A 139 12.02 -0.26 13.73
N VAL A 140 11.39 0.47 12.81
CA VAL A 140 10.89 -0.09 11.55
C VAL A 140 12.04 -0.70 10.73
N PHE A 141 13.17 0.00 10.63
CA PHE A 141 14.33 -0.48 9.87
C PHE A 141 14.93 -1.75 10.46
N LYS A 142 15.01 -1.82 11.79
CA LYS A 142 15.47 -3.03 12.49
C LYS A 142 14.52 -4.22 12.23
N ASP A 143 13.21 -3.98 12.33
CA ASP A 143 12.19 -5.01 12.11
C ASP A 143 12.21 -5.53 10.66
N LEU A 144 12.60 -4.68 9.69
CA LEU A 144 12.69 -5.02 8.27
C LEU A 144 14.11 -5.35 7.78
N GLU A 145 15.09 -5.41 8.68
CA GLU A 145 16.50 -5.66 8.35
C GLU A 145 17.09 -4.67 7.34
N ILE A 146 16.62 -3.40 7.37
CA ILE A 146 17.08 -2.33 6.50
C ILE A 146 18.27 -1.61 7.13
N ASN A 147 19.43 -1.65 6.46
CA ASN A 147 20.64 -0.99 6.90
C ASN A 147 20.80 0.39 6.22
N VAL A 148 20.05 1.38 6.69
CA VAL A 148 20.07 2.76 6.20
C VAL A 148 20.04 3.71 7.40
N ASP A 149 20.88 4.77 7.36
CA ASP A 149 20.84 5.82 8.38
C ASP A 149 19.60 6.71 8.19
N PRO A 150 18.71 6.84 9.20
CA PRO A 150 17.55 7.73 9.14
C PRO A 150 17.88 9.19 8.83
N LYS A 151 19.11 9.64 9.11
CA LYS A 151 19.58 11.01 8.85
C LYS A 151 20.23 11.18 7.48
N ALA A 152 20.48 10.10 6.75
CA ALA A 152 21.02 10.18 5.39
C ALA A 152 20.08 10.97 4.47
N VAL A 153 20.64 11.76 3.55
CA VAL A 153 19.86 12.52 2.57
C VAL A 153 19.45 11.59 1.44
N MET A 154 18.17 11.61 1.07
CA MET A 154 17.61 10.68 0.06
C MET A 154 18.35 10.73 -1.29
N SER A 155 18.86 11.90 -1.72
CA SER A 155 19.58 12.04 -2.99
C SER A 155 20.93 11.30 -3.03
N THR A 156 21.52 10.96 -1.87
CA THR A 156 22.80 10.21 -1.80
C THR A 156 22.63 8.71 -1.86
N MET A 157 21.40 8.23 -1.88
CA MET A 157 21.05 6.80 -1.82
C MET A 157 20.89 6.21 -3.22
N SER A 158 21.18 4.92 -3.35
CA SER A 158 20.86 4.15 -4.55
C SER A 158 19.33 4.06 -4.76
N VAL A 159 18.90 3.73 -5.96
CA VAL A 159 17.47 3.54 -6.28
C VAL A 159 16.88 2.46 -5.39
N SER A 160 17.57 1.35 -5.20
CA SER A 160 17.14 0.24 -4.36
C SER A 160 17.03 0.61 -2.89
N GLN A 161 17.98 1.34 -2.33
CA GLN A 161 17.87 1.85 -0.96
C GLN A 161 16.63 2.75 -0.79
N ARG A 162 16.37 3.63 -1.76
CA ARG A 162 15.18 4.46 -1.78
C ARG A 162 13.90 3.64 -1.86
N GLN A 163 13.92 2.55 -2.64
CA GLN A 163 12.80 1.59 -2.70
C GLN A 163 12.54 0.92 -1.35
N MET A 164 13.60 0.49 -0.65
CA MET A 164 13.48 -0.08 0.69
C MET A 164 12.88 0.92 1.69
N VAL A 165 13.23 2.20 1.59
CA VAL A 165 12.62 3.27 2.41
C VAL A 165 11.13 3.42 2.11
N GLU A 166 10.68 3.35 0.84
CA GLU A 166 9.24 3.39 0.52
C GLU A 166 8.48 2.18 1.07
N ILE A 167 9.09 0.99 1.03
CA ILE A 167 8.52 -0.21 1.63
C ILE A 167 8.38 -0.02 3.14
N ALA A 168 9.44 0.43 3.81
CA ALA A 168 9.43 0.71 5.24
C ALA A 168 8.36 1.76 5.62
N LYS A 169 8.22 2.79 4.80
CA LYS A 169 7.18 3.81 4.95
C LYS A 169 5.79 3.20 4.86
N ALA A 170 5.50 2.36 3.86
CA ALA A 170 4.22 1.66 3.72
C ALA A 170 3.91 0.77 4.94
N VAL A 171 4.90 0.03 5.43
CA VAL A 171 4.79 -0.81 6.63
C VAL A 171 4.51 0.04 7.88
N SER A 172 5.16 1.21 8.01
CA SER A 172 5.01 2.09 9.17
C SER A 172 3.61 2.72 9.32
N TYR A 173 2.72 2.58 8.32
CA TYR A 173 1.30 2.92 8.46
C TYR A 173 0.48 1.86 9.20
N ASN A 174 1.07 0.71 9.53
CA ASN A 174 0.36 -0.43 10.13
C ASN A 174 -0.88 -0.85 9.31
N SER A 175 -0.72 -0.84 8.00
CA SER A 175 -1.80 -1.07 7.04
C SER A 175 -2.21 -2.55 7.01
N LYS A 176 -3.50 -2.82 6.83
CA LYS A 176 -4.03 -4.18 6.67
C LYS A 176 -3.74 -4.74 5.27
N ILE A 177 -3.68 -3.85 4.28
CA ILE A 177 -3.41 -4.17 2.87
C ILE A 177 -2.22 -3.33 2.42
N ILE A 178 -1.20 -3.96 1.86
CA ILE A 178 -0.11 -3.28 1.19
C ILE A 178 -0.10 -3.71 -0.27
N VAL A 179 -0.26 -2.74 -1.16
CA VAL A 179 -0.18 -2.94 -2.61
C VAL A 179 1.23 -2.65 -3.07
N PHE A 180 1.84 -3.56 -3.81
CA PHE A 180 3.12 -3.35 -4.48
C PHE A 180 2.89 -3.26 -5.99
N ASP A 181 3.17 -2.10 -6.59
CA ASP A 181 3.08 -1.87 -8.03
C ASP A 181 4.49 -2.00 -8.63
N GLU A 182 4.78 -3.16 -9.22
CA GLU A 182 6.08 -3.52 -9.83
C GLU A 182 7.32 -3.23 -8.96
N PRO A 183 7.39 -3.73 -7.72
CA PRO A 183 8.42 -3.33 -6.77
C PRO A 183 9.81 -3.86 -7.11
N THR A 184 9.96 -4.73 -8.12
CA THR A 184 11.22 -5.41 -8.45
C THR A 184 11.92 -4.85 -9.68
N SER A 185 11.33 -3.89 -10.39
CA SER A 185 11.86 -3.37 -11.67
C SER A 185 13.24 -2.69 -11.57
N SER A 186 13.63 -2.26 -10.36
CA SER A 186 14.91 -1.56 -10.10
C SER A 186 15.78 -2.25 -9.04
N LEU A 187 15.45 -3.48 -8.65
CA LEU A 187 16.15 -4.24 -7.62
C LEU A 187 17.09 -5.27 -8.22
N THR A 188 18.24 -5.49 -7.57
CA THR A 188 19.13 -6.64 -7.82
C THR A 188 18.49 -7.94 -7.32
N GLU A 189 19.02 -9.10 -7.71
CA GLU A 189 18.53 -10.41 -7.25
C GLU A 189 18.54 -10.52 -5.72
N GLU A 190 19.63 -10.10 -5.06
CA GLU A 190 19.74 -10.10 -3.59
C GLU A 190 18.68 -9.22 -2.92
N GLU A 191 18.39 -8.06 -3.51
CA GLU A 191 17.38 -7.14 -3.00
C GLU A 191 15.95 -7.65 -3.25
N VAL A 192 15.73 -8.38 -4.34
CA VAL A 192 14.48 -9.09 -4.59
C VAL A 192 14.25 -10.18 -3.54
N GLU A 193 15.29 -10.96 -3.19
CA GLU A 193 15.20 -11.95 -2.11
C GLU A 193 14.91 -11.28 -0.76
N HIS A 194 15.55 -10.14 -0.48
CA HIS A 194 15.26 -9.36 0.73
C HIS A 194 13.80 -8.88 0.76
N LEU A 195 13.29 -8.35 -0.35
CA LEU A 195 11.88 -7.96 -0.47
C LEU A 195 10.95 -9.15 -0.19
N PHE A 196 11.25 -10.33 -0.72
CA PHE A 196 10.45 -11.53 -0.44
C PHE A 196 10.50 -11.95 1.04
N ARG A 197 11.65 -11.82 1.70
CA ARG A 197 11.73 -12.04 3.16
C ARG A 197 10.83 -11.07 3.92
N ILE A 198 10.86 -9.78 3.58
CA ILE A 198 9.98 -8.77 4.17
C ILE A 198 8.50 -9.14 3.94
N ILE A 199 8.10 -9.49 2.71
CA ILE A 199 6.72 -9.89 2.39
C ILE A 199 6.28 -11.10 3.22
N ASN A 200 7.14 -12.13 3.35
CA ASN A 200 6.83 -13.32 4.14
C ASN A 200 6.72 -13.00 5.64
N MET A 201 7.58 -12.16 6.17
CA MET A 201 7.53 -11.70 7.55
C MET A 201 6.22 -10.93 7.83
N LEU A 202 5.85 -10.00 6.95
CA LEU A 202 4.61 -9.25 7.06
C LEU A 202 3.38 -10.17 6.96
N ARG A 203 3.41 -11.18 6.09
CA ARG A 203 2.34 -12.20 6.02
C ARG A 203 2.16 -12.93 7.35
N ALA A 204 3.25 -13.29 8.02
CA ALA A 204 3.21 -14.01 9.29
C ALA A 204 2.55 -13.19 10.43
N VAL A 205 2.62 -11.87 10.37
CA VAL A 205 1.95 -10.95 11.33
C VAL A 205 0.58 -10.47 10.86
N SER A 206 -0.10 -11.22 9.96
CA SER A 206 -1.48 -10.97 9.49
C SER A 206 -1.66 -9.78 8.54
N TYR A 207 -0.61 -9.33 7.87
CA TYR A 207 -0.76 -8.40 6.75
C TYR A 207 -1.16 -9.13 5.47
N THR A 208 -2.01 -8.53 4.67
CA THR A 208 -2.37 -9.03 3.34
C THR A 208 -1.71 -8.19 2.26
N HIS A 209 -1.06 -8.84 1.31
CA HIS A 209 -0.29 -8.18 0.26
C HIS A 209 -0.90 -8.39 -1.12
N LEU A 210 -0.98 -7.32 -1.89
CA LEU A 210 -1.32 -7.34 -3.31
C LEU A 210 -0.07 -6.97 -4.12
N ARG A 211 0.32 -7.83 -5.05
CA ARG A 211 1.45 -7.60 -5.96
C ARG A 211 0.95 -7.58 -7.40
N ALA A 212 1.20 -6.49 -8.12
CA ALA A 212 1.08 -6.46 -9.58
C ALA A 212 2.38 -6.99 -10.20
N HIS A 213 2.29 -7.93 -11.12
CA HIS A 213 3.42 -8.50 -11.86
C HIS A 213 3.16 -8.41 -13.35
N GLU A 214 4.20 -8.02 -14.09
CA GLU A 214 4.23 -8.21 -15.52
C GLU A 214 4.70 -9.64 -15.84
N THR A 215 4.10 -10.26 -16.81
CA THR A 215 4.54 -11.51 -17.44
C THR A 215 5.25 -11.20 -18.75
#